data_b89b8192b8af9e77cdebe08b691c57ff
#
_entry.id   b89b8192b8af9e77cdebe08b691c57ff
#
_cell.length_a   1.000
_cell.length_b   1.000
_cell.length_c   1.000
_cell.angle_alpha   90.00
_cell.angle_beta   90.00
_cell.angle_gamma   90.00
#
_symmetry.space_group_name_H-M   'P 1'
#
loop_
_entity.id
_entity.type
_entity.pdbx_description
1 polymer ?
#
loop_
_entity_poly.entity_id
_entity_poly.type
_entity_poly.pdbx_seq_one_letter_code
_entity_poly.pdbx_strand_id
1 'polypeptide(L)'
;MRITQSMISKNLIEGLKNNREQLNESQRRISTGKKHAKISDDPESFSKAKRLSKQINQNNQYLKNASSANAWVMTTRNAIENLSTNASKLREISLQGASDDLTTSGRQALSDQIQYIIDDTMDILNQSYLGKKLFAGTKTKVENAFSVANDGSISYNGNASNINNKLSENLSLAINVSGQEVMDTNIFTIAKNLKAAMTDGSSQVKDDLEDV
;
A
#
# COMPACT_ATOMS: atom_id res chain seq x y z
N MET A 1 -69.67 -14.87 -42.51
CA MET A 1 -69.58 -14.17 -41.17
C MET A 1 -69.78 -12.67 -41.40
N ARG A 2 -70.82 -12.06 -40.82
CA ARG A 2 -71.02 -10.59 -40.95
C ARG A 2 -70.02 -9.87 -39.99
N ILE A 3 -69.09 -9.18 -40.58
CA ILE A 3 -68.16 -8.31 -39.78
C ILE A 3 -68.98 -7.07 -39.41
N THR A 4 -69.23 -6.89 -38.13
CA THR A 4 -69.98 -5.74 -37.63
C THR A 4 -69.09 -4.52 -37.52
N GLN A 5 -69.63 -3.30 -37.69
CA GLN A 5 -68.91 -2.03 -37.60
C GLN A 5 -68.16 -1.89 -36.24
N SER A 6 -68.73 -2.47 -35.22
CA SER A 6 -68.14 -2.57 -33.89
C SER A 6 -66.85 -3.42 -33.85
N MET A 7 -66.76 -4.50 -34.62
CA MET A 7 -65.53 -5.32 -34.71
C MET A 7 -64.39 -4.58 -35.43
N ILE A 8 -64.78 -3.83 -36.52
CA ILE A 8 -63.77 -3.02 -37.22
C ILE A 8 -63.18 -1.93 -36.33
N SER A 9 -64.03 -1.22 -35.59
CA SER A 9 -63.58 -0.18 -34.62
C SER A 9 -62.73 -0.76 -33.50
N LYS A 10 -63.09 -1.93 -32.99
CA LYS A 10 -62.28 -2.62 -31.96
C LYS A 10 -60.90 -3.00 -32.47
N ASN A 11 -60.81 -3.60 -33.66
CA ASN A 11 -59.54 -3.97 -34.28
C ASN A 11 -58.65 -2.75 -34.58
N LEU A 12 -59.28 -1.63 -35.00
CA LEU A 12 -58.58 -0.38 -35.24
C LEU A 12 -57.98 0.20 -33.94
N ILE A 13 -58.78 0.22 -32.88
CA ILE A 13 -58.31 0.70 -31.54
C ILE A 13 -57.19 -0.19 -31.01
N GLU A 14 -57.31 -1.50 -31.17
CA GLU A 14 -56.28 -2.46 -30.75
C GLU A 14 -54.96 -2.30 -31.53
N GLY A 15 -55.05 -2.08 -32.86
CA GLY A 15 -53.92 -1.77 -33.72
C GLY A 15 -53.22 -0.45 -33.32
N LEU A 16 -54.02 0.59 -33.05
CA LEU A 16 -53.48 1.88 -32.56
C LEU A 16 -52.78 1.75 -31.19
N LYS A 17 -53.36 0.96 -30.29
CA LYS A 17 -52.76 0.70 -28.97
C LYS A 17 -51.41 -0.02 -29.12
N ASN A 18 -51.35 -1.06 -29.95
CA ASN A 18 -50.12 -1.81 -30.21
C ASN A 18 -49.02 -0.94 -30.84
N ASN A 19 -49.40 -0.09 -31.83
CA ASN A 19 -48.46 0.84 -32.45
C ASN A 19 -47.92 1.86 -31.44
N ARG A 20 -48.77 2.35 -30.55
CA ARG A 20 -48.38 3.30 -29.51
C ARG A 20 -47.45 2.67 -28.45
N GLU A 21 -47.69 1.40 -28.11
CA GLU A 21 -46.79 0.63 -27.22
C GLU A 21 -45.41 0.42 -27.86
N GLN A 22 -45.36 0.02 -29.14
CA GLN A 22 -44.11 -0.14 -29.89
C GLN A 22 -43.33 1.18 -30.02
N LEU A 23 -44.04 2.28 -30.27
CA LEU A 23 -43.41 3.62 -30.33
C LEU A 23 -42.80 4.02 -28.98
N ASN A 24 -43.56 3.84 -27.90
CA ASN A 24 -43.06 4.13 -26.53
C ASN A 24 -41.87 3.26 -26.17
N GLU A 25 -41.88 1.99 -26.56
CA GLU A 25 -40.75 1.09 -26.34
C GLU A 25 -39.50 1.52 -27.13
N SER A 26 -39.69 1.90 -28.41
CA SER A 26 -38.60 2.41 -29.25
C SER A 26 -38.00 3.70 -28.69
N GLN A 27 -38.84 4.65 -28.25
CA GLN A 27 -38.40 5.89 -27.61
C GLN A 27 -37.62 5.60 -26.33
N ARG A 28 -38.10 4.65 -25.53
CA ARG A 28 -37.39 4.24 -24.30
C ARG A 28 -36.02 3.60 -24.59
N ARG A 29 -35.92 2.74 -25.61
CA ARG A 29 -34.66 2.14 -26.07
C ARG A 29 -33.66 3.21 -26.52
N ILE A 30 -34.13 4.20 -27.29
CA ILE A 30 -33.31 5.31 -27.76
C ILE A 30 -32.81 6.16 -26.55
N SER A 31 -33.76 6.53 -25.67
CA SER A 31 -33.45 7.36 -24.51
C SER A 31 -32.49 6.68 -23.51
N THR A 32 -32.63 5.37 -23.31
CA THR A 32 -31.78 4.62 -22.35
C THR A 32 -30.51 4.03 -22.96
N GLY A 33 -30.45 3.94 -24.31
CA GLY A 33 -29.39 3.24 -25.03
C GLY A 33 -29.36 1.73 -24.80
N LYS A 34 -30.41 1.17 -24.17
CA LYS A 34 -30.50 -0.25 -23.81
C LYS A 34 -31.53 -0.97 -24.63
N LYS A 35 -31.17 -2.12 -25.21
CA LYS A 35 -32.09 -2.96 -25.99
C LYS A 35 -33.21 -3.51 -25.11
N HIS A 36 -32.92 -3.96 -23.92
CA HIS A 36 -33.86 -4.49 -22.92
C HIS A 36 -33.78 -3.65 -21.66
N ALA A 37 -34.87 -3.01 -21.25
CA ALA A 37 -34.89 -2.13 -20.09
C ALA A 37 -35.51 -2.80 -18.86
N LYS A 38 -36.33 -3.84 -19.06
CA LYS A 38 -36.97 -4.61 -18.00
C LYS A 38 -36.46 -6.04 -18.01
N ILE A 39 -36.39 -6.64 -16.82
CA ILE A 39 -36.00 -8.05 -16.62
C ILE A 39 -36.96 -8.99 -17.38
N SER A 40 -38.22 -8.61 -17.44
CA SER A 40 -39.29 -9.36 -18.14
C SER A 40 -39.11 -9.42 -19.65
N ASP A 41 -38.36 -8.49 -20.26
CA ASP A 41 -38.21 -8.42 -21.71
C ASP A 41 -37.28 -9.53 -22.23
N ASP A 42 -36.20 -9.82 -21.51
CA ASP A 42 -35.26 -10.91 -21.78
C ASP A 42 -34.46 -11.23 -20.48
N PRO A 43 -34.93 -12.16 -19.66
CA PRO A 43 -34.31 -12.52 -18.37
C PRO A 43 -32.89 -13.09 -18.54
N GLU A 44 -32.62 -13.80 -19.64
CA GLU A 44 -31.32 -14.41 -19.91
C GLU A 44 -30.26 -13.35 -20.21
N SER A 45 -30.53 -12.48 -21.17
CA SER A 45 -29.64 -11.38 -21.53
C SER A 45 -29.42 -10.42 -20.35
N PHE A 46 -30.47 -10.16 -19.56
CA PHE A 46 -30.33 -9.33 -18.35
C PHE A 46 -29.43 -9.98 -17.30
N SER A 47 -29.59 -11.27 -17.05
CA SER A 47 -28.74 -12.03 -16.11
C SER A 47 -27.29 -12.04 -16.58
N LYS A 48 -27.05 -12.24 -17.89
CA LYS A 48 -25.71 -12.19 -18.49
C LYS A 48 -25.07 -10.81 -18.36
N ALA A 49 -25.83 -9.75 -18.68
CA ALA A 49 -25.36 -8.37 -18.55
C ALA A 49 -25.02 -8.01 -17.10
N LYS A 50 -25.85 -8.44 -16.14
CA LYS A 50 -25.60 -8.22 -14.70
C LYS A 50 -24.34 -8.95 -14.22
N ARG A 51 -24.11 -10.20 -14.68
CA ARG A 51 -22.91 -10.97 -14.37
C ARG A 51 -21.66 -10.28 -14.94
N LEU A 52 -21.69 -9.85 -16.20
CA LEU A 52 -20.60 -9.13 -16.83
C LEU A 52 -20.31 -7.79 -16.13
N SER A 53 -21.36 -7.04 -15.78
CA SER A 53 -21.22 -5.79 -15.01
C SER A 53 -20.57 -6.04 -13.66
N LYS A 54 -20.92 -7.12 -12.96
CA LYS A 54 -20.28 -7.52 -11.71
C LYS A 54 -18.79 -7.83 -11.93
N GLN A 55 -18.44 -8.58 -12.98
CA GLN A 55 -17.05 -8.90 -13.31
C GLN A 55 -16.24 -7.63 -13.64
N ILE A 56 -16.81 -6.70 -14.40
CA ILE A 56 -16.17 -5.41 -14.72
C ILE A 56 -15.89 -4.63 -13.42
N ASN A 57 -16.85 -4.54 -12.53
CA ASN A 57 -16.68 -3.84 -11.25
C ASN A 57 -15.62 -4.51 -10.36
N GLN A 58 -15.60 -5.85 -10.34
CA GLN A 58 -14.55 -6.60 -9.62
C GLN A 58 -13.16 -6.34 -10.22
N ASN A 59 -13.03 -6.39 -11.55
CA ASN A 59 -11.76 -6.11 -12.23
C ASN A 59 -11.30 -4.66 -11.99
N ASN A 60 -12.21 -3.70 -12.03
CA ASN A 60 -11.90 -2.30 -11.70
C ASN A 60 -11.43 -2.15 -10.25
N GLN A 61 -12.00 -2.92 -9.31
CA GLN A 61 -11.53 -2.93 -7.93
C GLN A 61 -10.13 -3.55 -7.83
N TYR A 62 -9.86 -4.65 -8.54
CA TYR A 62 -8.52 -5.24 -8.58
C TYR A 62 -7.47 -4.30 -9.16
N LEU A 63 -7.82 -3.54 -10.20
CA LEU A 63 -6.92 -2.52 -10.76
C LEU A 63 -6.61 -1.41 -9.74
N LYS A 64 -7.60 -0.93 -9.00
CA LYS A 64 -7.40 0.05 -7.92
C LYS A 64 -6.51 -0.53 -6.81
N ASN A 65 -6.76 -1.77 -6.43
CA ASN A 65 -5.95 -2.47 -5.43
C ASN A 65 -4.50 -2.59 -5.90
N ALA A 66 -4.28 -3.02 -7.15
CA ALA A 66 -2.95 -3.14 -7.73
C ALA A 66 -2.21 -1.80 -7.77
N SER A 67 -2.89 -0.72 -8.17
CA SER A 67 -2.31 0.62 -8.18
C SER A 67 -1.92 1.09 -6.76
N SER A 68 -2.79 0.86 -5.78
CA SER A 68 -2.52 1.21 -4.38
C SER A 68 -1.37 0.36 -3.79
N ALA A 69 -1.33 -0.93 -4.13
CA ALA A 69 -0.25 -1.83 -3.73
C ALA A 69 1.09 -1.39 -4.31
N ASN A 70 1.11 -1.05 -5.61
CA ASN A 70 2.32 -0.57 -6.28
C ASN A 70 2.85 0.71 -5.63
N ALA A 71 1.98 1.68 -5.35
CA ALA A 71 2.39 2.92 -4.70
C ALA A 71 2.95 2.67 -3.27
N TRP A 72 2.32 1.77 -2.51
CA TRP A 72 2.82 1.35 -1.19
C TRP A 72 4.21 0.73 -1.28
N VAL A 73 4.39 -0.26 -2.17
CA VAL A 73 5.65 -0.97 -2.36
C VAL A 73 6.75 -0.03 -2.84
N MET A 74 6.46 0.89 -3.76
CA MET A 74 7.42 1.89 -4.23
C MET A 74 7.88 2.82 -3.10
N THR A 75 6.96 3.27 -2.24
CA THR A 75 7.32 4.12 -1.09
C THR A 75 8.15 3.33 -0.07
N THR A 76 7.77 2.08 0.20
CA THR A 76 8.54 1.19 1.10
C THR A 76 9.93 0.92 0.54
N ARG A 77 10.05 0.66 -0.77
CA ARG A 77 11.33 0.46 -1.43
C ARG A 77 12.25 1.67 -1.27
N ASN A 78 11.75 2.88 -1.53
CA ASN A 78 12.54 4.10 -1.37
C ASN A 78 13.01 4.28 0.08
N ALA A 79 12.17 3.96 1.06
CA ALA A 79 12.55 3.98 2.47
C ALA A 79 13.67 2.96 2.76
N ILE A 80 13.60 1.73 2.25
CA ILE A 80 14.62 0.70 2.40
C ILE A 80 15.93 1.12 1.70
N GLU A 81 15.88 1.73 0.54
CA GLU A 81 17.07 2.25 -0.16
C GLU A 81 17.78 3.34 0.68
N ASN A 82 17.02 4.21 1.35
CA ASN A 82 17.56 5.20 2.28
C ASN A 82 18.19 4.54 3.52
N LEU A 83 17.53 3.51 4.09
CA LEU A 83 18.10 2.72 5.19
C LEU A 83 19.42 2.05 4.79
N SER A 84 19.50 1.47 3.59
CA SER A 84 20.72 0.88 3.06
C SER A 84 21.84 1.91 2.89
N THR A 85 21.46 3.14 2.47
CA THR A 85 22.43 4.26 2.38
C THR A 85 22.94 4.64 3.76
N ASN A 86 22.09 4.69 4.78
CA ASN A 86 22.48 4.98 6.16
C ASN A 86 23.40 3.89 6.73
N ALA A 87 23.10 2.61 6.48
CA ALA A 87 23.99 1.51 6.86
C ALA A 87 25.37 1.64 6.20
N SER A 88 25.40 2.00 4.91
CA SER A 88 26.68 2.21 4.20
C SER A 88 27.49 3.38 4.79
N LYS A 89 26.84 4.47 5.20
CA LYS A 89 27.49 5.59 5.90
C LYS A 89 28.01 5.18 7.27
N LEU A 90 27.24 4.39 8.04
CA LEU A 90 27.71 3.85 9.32
C LEU A 90 28.97 3.03 9.14
N ARG A 91 29.01 2.18 8.10
CA ARG A 91 30.21 1.40 7.77
C ARG A 91 31.40 2.30 7.41
N GLU A 92 31.18 3.36 6.63
CA GLU A 92 32.25 4.31 6.28
C GLU A 92 32.79 5.02 7.54
N ILE A 93 31.90 5.48 8.42
CA ILE A 93 32.27 6.11 9.68
C ILE A 93 33.03 5.12 10.57
N SER A 94 32.62 3.85 10.62
CA SER A 94 33.34 2.84 11.41
C SER A 94 34.76 2.63 10.92
N LEU A 95 34.99 2.60 9.61
CA LEU A 95 36.33 2.49 9.02
C LEU A 95 37.17 3.73 9.31
N GLN A 96 36.59 4.94 9.27
CA GLN A 96 37.26 6.17 9.64
C GLN A 96 37.61 6.18 11.13
N GLY A 97 36.70 5.74 12.00
CA GLY A 97 36.86 5.66 13.43
C GLY A 97 37.91 4.66 13.89
N ALA A 98 38.16 3.62 13.08
CA ALA A 98 39.23 2.63 13.35
C ALA A 98 40.67 3.16 13.11
N SER A 99 40.81 4.40 12.60
CA SER A 99 42.12 5.02 12.37
C SER A 99 42.76 5.45 13.68
N ASP A 100 44.00 5.03 13.92
CA ASP A 100 44.76 5.32 15.14
C ASP A 100 45.16 6.82 15.27
N ASP A 101 45.16 7.57 14.15
CA ASP A 101 45.56 8.98 14.10
C ASP A 101 44.39 9.96 14.40
N LEU A 102 43.23 9.45 14.81
CA LEU A 102 42.05 10.29 15.02
C LEU A 102 42.16 11.10 16.30
N THR A 103 42.04 12.41 16.17
CA THR A 103 42.01 13.33 17.34
C THR A 103 40.70 13.18 18.11
N THR A 104 40.69 13.58 19.39
CA THR A 104 39.47 13.58 20.21
C THR A 104 38.36 14.40 19.60
N SER A 105 38.65 15.54 18.98
CA SER A 105 37.68 16.35 18.27
C SER A 105 37.16 15.65 17.01
N GLY A 106 38.00 14.89 16.30
CA GLY A 106 37.61 14.07 15.17
C GLY A 106 36.63 12.94 15.57
N ARG A 107 36.93 12.26 16.69
CA ARG A 107 36.04 11.22 17.25
C ARG A 107 34.69 11.79 17.67
N GLN A 108 34.68 12.96 18.28
CA GLN A 108 33.39 13.63 18.61
C GLN A 108 32.59 13.98 17.38
N ALA A 109 33.22 14.49 16.32
CA ALA A 109 32.54 14.79 15.07
C ALA A 109 31.93 13.53 14.41
N LEU A 110 32.64 12.38 14.46
CA LEU A 110 32.09 11.10 13.97
C LEU A 110 30.94 10.61 14.85
N SER A 111 31.05 10.76 16.20
CA SER A 111 29.94 10.44 17.13
C SER A 111 28.67 11.24 16.81
N ASP A 112 28.82 12.53 16.51
CA ASP A 112 27.70 13.41 16.15
C ASP A 112 27.08 13.00 14.78
N GLN A 113 27.92 12.59 13.83
CA GLN A 113 27.42 12.04 12.55
C GLN A 113 26.66 10.72 12.75
N ILE A 114 27.13 9.82 13.62
CA ILE A 114 26.42 8.59 13.94
C ILE A 114 25.06 8.91 14.56
N GLN A 115 25.00 9.88 15.50
CA GLN A 115 23.72 10.30 16.08
C GLN A 115 22.76 10.80 15.02
N TYR A 116 23.22 11.64 14.09
CA TYR A 116 22.39 12.10 12.98
C TYR A 116 21.85 10.95 12.12
N ILE A 117 22.67 9.92 11.84
CA ILE A 117 22.24 8.75 11.09
C ILE A 117 21.21 7.94 11.86
N ILE A 118 21.34 7.81 13.18
CA ILE A 118 20.35 7.15 14.04
C ILE A 118 19.01 7.88 13.96
N ASP A 119 19.02 9.21 14.10
CA ASP A 119 17.82 10.04 14.08
C ASP A 119 17.13 9.97 12.68
N ASP A 120 17.90 10.09 11.59
CA ASP A 120 17.39 9.95 10.22
C ASP A 120 16.81 8.54 9.97
N THR A 121 17.48 7.49 10.48
CA THR A 121 16.97 6.11 10.40
C THR A 121 15.65 5.95 11.14
N MET A 122 15.50 6.58 12.30
CA MET A 122 14.25 6.60 13.05
C MET A 122 13.14 7.33 12.30
N ASP A 123 13.44 8.44 11.65
CA ASP A 123 12.48 9.20 10.84
C ASP A 123 12.02 8.40 9.61
N ILE A 124 12.93 7.73 8.91
CA ILE A 124 12.62 6.84 7.79
C ILE A 124 11.70 5.70 8.25
N LEU A 125 12.00 5.06 9.37
CA LEU A 125 11.22 3.94 9.92
C LEU A 125 9.84 4.37 10.44
N ASN A 126 9.69 5.64 10.83
CA ASN A 126 8.42 6.24 11.21
C ASN A 126 7.67 6.88 10.04
N GLN A 127 8.18 6.73 8.81
CA GLN A 127 7.54 7.27 7.63
C GLN A 127 6.13 6.68 7.41
N SER A 128 5.24 7.51 6.87
CA SER A 128 3.86 7.11 6.60
C SER A 128 3.47 7.37 5.15
N TYR A 129 2.61 6.52 4.62
CA TYR A 129 1.95 6.68 3.32
C TYR A 129 0.45 6.81 3.53
N LEU A 130 -0.14 7.91 3.09
CA LEU A 130 -1.59 8.22 3.29
C LEU A 130 -2.03 8.07 4.76
N GLY A 131 -1.20 8.54 5.70
CA GLY A 131 -1.48 8.49 7.13
C GLY A 131 -1.37 7.09 7.76
N LYS A 132 -0.77 6.13 7.06
CA LYS A 132 -0.52 4.77 7.55
C LYS A 132 0.98 4.55 7.63
N LYS A 133 1.47 4.10 8.79
CA LYS A 133 2.89 3.76 8.98
C LYS A 133 3.30 2.58 8.10
N LEU A 134 4.43 2.73 7.39
CA LEU A 134 4.91 1.73 6.42
C LEU A 134 5.40 0.45 7.10
N PHE A 135 6.13 0.59 8.20
CA PHE A 135 6.83 -0.51 8.88
C PHE A 135 6.10 -1.04 10.13
N ALA A 136 4.87 -0.58 10.41
CA ALA A 136 4.13 -1.00 11.61
C ALA A 136 3.37 -2.34 11.45
N GLY A 137 3.57 -3.07 10.34
CA GLY A 137 2.78 -4.24 10.01
C GLY A 137 1.31 -3.89 9.80
N THR A 138 0.39 -4.62 10.40
CA THR A 138 -1.06 -4.31 10.31
C THR A 138 -1.51 -3.21 11.28
N LYS A 139 -0.68 -2.81 12.24
CA LYS A 139 -0.95 -1.69 13.16
C LYS A 139 -0.62 -0.32 12.54
N THR A 140 -1.10 -0.06 11.34
CA THR A 140 -0.72 1.12 10.53
C THR A 140 -1.12 2.48 11.10
N LYS A 141 -1.97 2.52 12.14
CA LYS A 141 -2.49 3.75 12.77
C LYS A 141 -1.78 4.13 14.07
N VAL A 142 -0.69 3.47 14.44
CA VAL A 142 0.12 3.87 15.60
C VAL A 142 0.74 5.24 15.35
N GLU A 143 0.95 6.01 16.40
CA GLU A 143 1.58 7.31 16.31
C GLU A 143 3.01 7.18 15.80
N ASN A 144 3.80 6.28 16.41
CA ASN A 144 5.15 5.94 15.97
C ASN A 144 5.30 4.41 15.92
N ALA A 145 5.80 3.91 14.78
CA ALA A 145 6.15 2.51 14.64
C ALA A 145 7.37 2.13 15.49
N PHE A 146 8.31 3.06 15.60
CA PHE A 146 9.51 2.95 16.42
C PHE A 146 9.59 4.14 17.38
N SER A 147 9.96 3.89 18.62
CA SER A 147 10.15 4.91 19.65
C SER A 147 11.43 4.65 20.45
N VAL A 148 12.05 5.73 20.89
CA VAL A 148 13.21 5.66 21.79
C VAL A 148 12.70 5.68 23.22
N ALA A 149 13.03 4.68 24.02
CA ALA A 149 12.72 4.64 25.43
C ALA A 149 13.70 5.55 26.23
N ASN A 150 13.35 5.84 27.50
CA ASN A 150 14.16 6.73 28.36
C ASN A 150 15.59 6.21 28.61
N ASP A 151 15.81 4.92 28.45
CA ASP A 151 17.14 4.27 28.57
C ASP A 151 17.93 4.29 27.24
N GLY A 152 17.38 4.94 26.20
CA GLY A 152 17.97 4.98 24.88
C GLY A 152 17.80 3.68 24.07
N SER A 153 17.00 2.71 24.55
CA SER A 153 16.64 1.54 23.77
C SER A 153 15.56 1.89 22.77
N ILE A 154 15.58 1.19 21.62
CA ILE A 154 14.58 1.38 20.58
C ILE A 154 13.52 0.28 20.71
N SER A 155 12.28 0.68 20.83
CA SER A 155 11.13 -0.21 20.92
C SER A 155 10.28 -0.17 19.64
N TYR A 156 9.84 -1.35 19.21
CA TYR A 156 8.93 -1.51 18.08
C TYR A 156 7.48 -1.65 18.54
N ASN A 157 6.62 -0.75 18.16
CA ASN A 157 5.19 -0.69 18.54
C ASN A 157 4.25 -1.34 17.51
N GLY A 158 4.80 -1.84 16.42
CA GLY A 158 4.07 -2.50 15.36
C GLY A 158 3.77 -3.96 15.63
N ASN A 159 3.62 -4.73 14.56
CA ASN A 159 3.57 -6.20 14.57
C ASN A 159 4.17 -6.78 13.27
N ALA A 160 4.50 -8.06 13.27
CA ALA A 160 5.07 -8.78 12.13
C ALA A 160 4.01 -9.32 11.15
N SER A 161 2.77 -8.84 11.22
CA SER A 161 1.68 -9.36 10.39
C SER A 161 1.68 -8.74 9.01
N ASN A 162 1.35 -9.54 7.98
CA ASN A 162 1.31 -9.12 6.60
C ASN A 162 0.04 -8.35 6.26
N ILE A 163 0.17 -7.28 5.49
CA ILE A 163 -0.92 -6.57 4.82
C ILE A 163 -1.12 -7.24 3.47
N ASN A 164 -2.21 -8.01 3.35
CA ASN A 164 -2.54 -8.70 2.12
C ASN A 164 -3.44 -7.84 1.24
N ASN A 165 -3.04 -7.66 -0.01
CA ASN A 165 -3.81 -6.95 -1.03
C ASN A 165 -4.32 -7.94 -2.09
N LYS A 166 -5.64 -7.95 -2.31
CA LYS A 166 -6.29 -8.85 -3.25
C LYS A 166 -6.21 -8.29 -4.67
N LEU A 167 -5.46 -8.97 -5.54
CA LEU A 167 -5.20 -8.58 -6.92
C LEU A 167 -6.07 -9.31 -7.94
N SER A 168 -6.60 -10.49 -7.57
CA SER A 168 -7.59 -11.25 -8.34
C SER A 168 -8.45 -12.10 -7.41
N GLU A 169 -9.34 -12.90 -7.95
CA GLU A 169 -10.19 -13.79 -7.16
C GLU A 169 -9.37 -14.75 -6.29
N ASN A 170 -8.29 -15.30 -6.86
CA ASN A 170 -7.44 -16.31 -6.22
C ASN A 170 -6.03 -15.83 -5.89
N LEU A 171 -5.71 -14.54 -6.12
CA LEU A 171 -4.40 -13.99 -5.86
C LEU A 171 -4.47 -12.85 -4.83
N SER A 172 -3.79 -13.09 -3.71
CA SER A 172 -3.53 -12.07 -2.68
C SER A 172 -2.04 -11.99 -2.42
N LEU A 173 -1.49 -10.79 -2.40
CA LEU A 173 -0.07 -10.54 -2.21
C LEU A 173 0.16 -9.73 -0.93
N ALA A 174 1.15 -10.14 -0.13
CA ALA A 174 1.66 -9.31 0.97
C ALA A 174 2.45 -8.14 0.38
N ILE A 175 2.15 -6.92 0.85
CA ILE A 175 2.71 -5.68 0.27
C ILE A 175 3.60 -4.90 1.24
N ASN A 176 3.71 -5.34 2.49
CA ASN A 176 4.48 -4.66 3.52
C ASN A 176 5.71 -5.46 3.92
N VAL A 177 6.72 -4.73 4.36
CA VAL A 177 7.85 -5.23 5.17
C VAL A 177 7.56 -4.87 6.61
N SER A 178 7.80 -5.80 7.54
CA SER A 178 7.56 -5.54 8.96
C SER A 178 8.75 -4.84 9.58
N GLY A 179 8.51 -3.94 10.53
CA GLY A 179 9.59 -3.31 11.29
C GLY A 179 10.37 -4.30 12.15
N GLN A 180 9.82 -5.47 12.44
CA GLN A 180 10.54 -6.53 13.13
C GLN A 180 11.75 -7.02 12.31
N GLU A 181 11.60 -7.16 11.00
CA GLU A 181 12.71 -7.52 10.11
C GLU A 181 13.86 -6.51 10.18
N VAL A 182 13.55 -5.22 10.36
CA VAL A 182 14.57 -4.18 10.56
C VAL A 182 15.22 -4.29 11.94
N MET A 183 14.45 -4.57 13.00
CA MET A 183 15.00 -4.80 14.33
C MET A 183 15.96 -5.99 14.36
N ASP A 184 15.66 -7.04 13.61
CA ASP A 184 16.46 -8.27 13.54
C ASP A 184 17.83 -8.03 12.84
N THR A 185 17.98 -6.93 12.08
CA THR A 185 19.30 -6.54 11.52
C THR A 185 20.27 -5.95 12.55
N ASN A 186 19.82 -5.68 13.76
CA ASN A 186 20.62 -5.07 14.84
C ASN A 186 21.27 -3.70 14.51
N ILE A 187 20.83 -3.05 13.43
CA ILE A 187 21.43 -1.79 12.95
C ILE A 187 21.53 -0.71 14.02
N PHE A 188 20.54 -0.64 14.90
CA PHE A 188 20.55 0.33 16.02
C PHE A 188 21.53 -0.03 17.12
N THR A 189 21.67 -1.32 17.40
CA THR A 189 22.65 -1.81 18.39
C THR A 189 24.07 -1.54 17.89
N ILE A 190 24.33 -1.83 16.63
CA ILE A 190 25.61 -1.57 15.97
C ILE A 190 25.92 -0.06 15.99
N ALA A 191 24.96 0.79 15.58
CA ALA A 191 25.13 2.24 15.57
C ALA A 191 25.37 2.81 16.97
N LYS A 192 24.70 2.31 18.01
CA LYS A 192 24.86 2.72 19.40
C LYS A 192 26.24 2.31 19.95
N ASN A 193 26.67 1.07 19.69
CA ASN A 193 27.99 0.58 20.09
C ASN A 193 29.09 1.37 19.39
N LEU A 194 28.96 1.63 18.10
CA LEU A 194 29.89 2.43 17.34
C LEU A 194 29.99 3.86 17.90
N LYS A 195 28.85 4.49 18.23
CA LYS A 195 28.83 5.81 18.87
C LYS A 195 29.54 5.80 20.23
N ALA A 196 29.29 4.80 21.08
CA ALA A 196 29.94 4.66 22.38
C ALA A 196 31.45 4.49 22.21
N ALA A 197 31.89 3.64 21.29
CA ALA A 197 33.31 3.42 20.98
C ALA A 197 34.03 4.71 20.52
N MET A 198 33.34 5.58 19.74
CA MET A 198 33.89 6.89 19.35
C MET A 198 34.01 7.84 20.53
N THR A 199 33.10 7.77 21.51
CA THR A 199 33.12 8.65 22.69
C THR A 199 34.15 8.21 23.71
N ASP A 200 34.29 6.90 23.96
CA ASP A 200 35.14 6.36 25.02
C ASP A 200 36.62 6.17 24.60
N GLY A 201 36.91 6.33 23.30
CA GLY A 201 38.26 6.18 22.76
C GLY A 201 38.82 4.76 22.85
N SER A 202 37.96 3.76 23.08
CA SER A 202 38.38 2.37 23.26
C SER A 202 38.69 1.69 21.91
N SER A 203 39.74 0.80 21.95
CA SER A 203 40.15 0.00 20.77
C SER A 203 39.14 -1.07 20.33
N GLN A 204 37.96 -1.12 20.93
CA GLN A 204 36.86 -2.05 20.64
C GLN A 204 36.19 -1.82 19.30
N VAL A 205 36.49 -0.69 18.63
CA VAL A 205 35.96 -0.39 17.27
C VAL A 205 36.31 -1.49 16.25
N LYS A 206 37.37 -2.27 16.48
CA LYS A 206 37.84 -3.33 15.55
C LYS A 206 36.98 -4.60 15.66
N ASP A 207 36.49 -4.94 16.84
CA ASP A 207 35.68 -6.15 17.05
C ASP A 207 34.25 -5.97 16.58
N ASP A 208 33.68 -4.76 16.67
CA ASP A 208 32.31 -4.43 16.18
C ASP A 208 32.27 -4.28 14.65
N LEU A 209 33.40 -4.26 13.96
CA LEU A 209 33.51 -4.15 12.50
C LEU A 209 33.22 -5.46 11.73
N GLU A 210 33.31 -6.62 12.38
CA GLU A 210 33.03 -7.91 11.75
C GLU A 210 31.53 -8.19 11.64
N ASP A 211 30.69 -7.46 12.43
CA ASP A 211 29.24 -7.65 12.49
C ASP A 211 28.46 -6.67 11.54
N VAL A 212 29.11 -5.79 10.77
CA VAL A 212 28.54 -4.82 9.83
C VAL A 212 28.74 -5.27 8.40
#